data_8c2c5ef6376b141f9bbddcfc51a7950c
#
_entry.id   8c2c5ef6376b141f9bbddcfc51a7950c
#
_cell.length_a   1.000
_cell.length_b   1.000
_cell.length_c   1.000
_cell.angle_alpha   90.00
_cell.angle_beta   90.00
_cell.angle_gamma   90.00
#
_symmetry.space_group_name_H-M   'P 1'
#
loop_
_entity.id
_entity.type
_entity.pdbx_description
1 polymer ?
#
loop_
_entity_poly.entity_id
_entity_poly.type
_entity_poly.pdbx_seq_one_letter_code
_entity_poly.pdbx_strand_id
1 'polypeptide(L)'
;MDGYSREDFDNPVKDYDFSTIKDITSLIDQMSEAGGFTATKLAFARDILRNSISRASSEGVLNWISFPACLCATGTRGFFLEALKRNSFNVVITTCGTLDHDIARSFK
;
A
#
# COMPACT_ATOMS: atom_id res chain seq x y z
N MET A 1 -2.53 -9.34 19.90
CA MET A 1 -1.28 -8.63 19.60
C MET A 1 -0.18 -9.64 19.78
N ASP A 2 0.16 -10.34 18.72
CA ASP A 2 1.20 -11.34 18.80
C ASP A 2 2.53 -10.58 18.87
N GLY A 3 3.19 -10.72 20.01
CA GLY A 3 4.50 -10.12 20.26
C GLY A 3 5.52 -10.70 19.27
N TYR A 4 6.61 -10.00 19.08
CA TYR A 4 7.75 -10.48 18.29
C TYR A 4 8.16 -11.87 18.76
N SER A 5 8.28 -12.82 17.85
CA SER A 5 8.83 -14.14 18.15
C SER A 5 10.34 -14.04 18.35
N ARG A 6 10.95 -15.04 19.01
CA ARG A 6 12.41 -15.10 19.11
C ARG A 6 13.09 -15.10 17.73
N GLU A 7 12.45 -15.68 16.73
CA GLU A 7 12.95 -15.73 15.34
C GLU A 7 13.07 -14.34 14.70
N ASP A 8 12.27 -13.35 15.15
CA ASP A 8 12.37 -11.97 14.67
C ASP A 8 13.68 -11.28 15.09
N PHE A 9 14.35 -11.78 16.11
CA PHE A 9 15.63 -11.26 16.61
C PHE A 9 16.86 -11.98 16.02
N ASP A 10 16.65 -13.09 15.32
CA ASP A 10 17.73 -13.85 14.71
C ASP A 10 18.16 -13.30 13.34
N ASN A 11 17.39 -12.37 12.78
CA ASN A 11 17.75 -11.72 11.52
C ASN A 11 18.68 -10.53 11.79
N PRO A 12 19.90 -10.52 11.25
CA PRO A 12 20.79 -9.38 11.40
C PRO A 12 20.21 -8.14 10.72
N VAL A 13 20.33 -7.00 11.37
CA VAL A 13 20.00 -5.70 10.78
C VAL A 13 20.93 -5.44 9.59
N LYS A 14 20.37 -5.07 8.45
CA LYS A 14 21.14 -4.66 7.27
C LYS A 14 20.97 -3.16 7.01
N ASP A 15 22.06 -2.49 6.79
CA ASP A 15 22.08 -1.09 6.36
C ASP A 15 21.56 -0.95 4.93
N TYR A 16 20.97 0.21 4.62
CA TYR A 16 20.58 0.53 3.25
C TYR A 16 21.82 0.78 2.38
N ASP A 17 21.89 0.09 1.26
CA ASP A 17 22.88 0.35 0.22
C ASP A 17 22.27 1.23 -0.89
N PHE A 18 22.47 2.53 -0.77
CA PHE A 18 21.95 3.50 -1.73
C PHE A 18 22.53 3.35 -3.15
N SER A 19 23.66 2.67 -3.32
CA SER A 19 24.26 2.42 -4.63
C SER A 19 23.43 1.43 -5.47
N THR A 20 22.65 0.57 -4.81
CA THR A 20 21.82 -0.48 -5.45
C THR A 20 20.36 -0.11 -5.57
N ILE A 21 19.90 0.99 -4.94
CA ILE A 21 18.51 1.46 -5.04
C ILE A 21 18.30 2.13 -6.40
N LYS A 22 17.49 1.49 -7.25
CA LYS A 22 17.17 1.96 -8.60
C LYS A 22 15.77 2.56 -8.72
N ASP A 23 14.85 2.12 -7.86
CA ASP A 23 13.45 2.48 -7.86
C ASP A 23 12.82 2.26 -6.47
N ILE A 24 11.53 2.59 -6.35
CA ILE A 24 10.78 2.42 -5.10
C ILE A 24 10.72 0.93 -4.69
N THR A 25 10.64 0.02 -5.64
CA THR A 25 10.57 -1.42 -5.35
C THR A 25 11.84 -1.88 -4.67
N SER A 26 13.00 -1.56 -5.25
CA SER A 26 14.31 -1.91 -4.68
C SER A 26 14.56 -1.25 -3.31
N LEU A 27 14.02 -0.05 -3.08
CA LEU A 27 14.04 0.57 -1.75
C LEU A 27 13.22 -0.25 -0.75
N ILE A 28 11.98 -0.62 -1.10
CA ILE A 28 11.12 -1.40 -0.20
C ILE A 28 11.68 -2.81 0.02
N ASP A 29 12.37 -3.39 -0.95
CA ASP A 29 13.07 -4.68 -0.77
C ASP A 29 14.16 -4.56 0.32
N GLN A 30 14.95 -3.51 0.29
CA GLN A 30 15.92 -3.25 1.37
C GLN A 30 15.24 -2.95 2.72
N MET A 31 14.07 -2.30 2.70
CA MET A 31 13.29 -2.07 3.93
C MET A 31 12.84 -3.39 4.58
N SER A 32 12.64 -4.44 3.83
CA SER A 32 12.28 -5.76 4.39
C SER A 32 13.42 -6.37 5.23
N GLU A 33 14.66 -6.01 4.90
CA GLU A 33 15.86 -6.53 5.55
C GLU A 33 16.43 -5.59 6.61
N ALA A 34 15.87 -4.38 6.73
CA ALA A 34 16.38 -3.34 7.63
C ALA A 34 16.18 -3.63 9.13
N GLY A 35 15.51 -4.71 9.47
CA GLY A 35 15.50 -5.23 10.84
C GLY A 35 14.56 -4.53 11.80
N GLY A 36 13.44 -3.93 11.37
CA GLY A 36 12.42 -3.52 12.32
C GLY A 36 11.62 -2.26 12.01
N PHE A 37 10.82 -1.87 13.00
CA PHE A 37 9.92 -0.73 12.99
C PHE A 37 8.96 -0.69 11.79
N THR A 38 8.71 0.49 11.24
CA THR A 38 7.76 0.71 10.15
C THR A 38 8.30 0.20 8.80
N ALA A 39 9.61 0.18 8.60
CA ALA A 39 10.24 -0.24 7.34
C ALA A 39 9.86 -1.68 6.98
N THR A 40 10.10 -2.63 7.87
CA THR A 40 9.76 -4.04 7.67
C THR A 40 8.25 -4.24 7.52
N LYS A 41 7.44 -3.52 8.31
CA LYS A 41 5.97 -3.58 8.20
C LYS A 41 5.45 -3.07 6.86
N LEU A 42 6.08 -2.01 6.31
CA LEU A 42 5.71 -1.49 4.98
C LEU A 42 6.03 -2.49 3.88
N ALA A 43 7.19 -3.15 3.95
CA ALA A 43 7.56 -4.20 3.01
C ALA A 43 6.59 -5.38 3.07
N PHE A 44 6.24 -5.82 4.28
CA PHE A 44 5.25 -6.88 4.50
C PHE A 44 3.85 -6.51 3.96
N ALA A 45 3.40 -5.28 4.21
CA ALA A 45 2.12 -4.78 3.68
C ALA A 45 2.10 -4.75 2.15
N ARG A 46 3.21 -4.32 1.51
CA ARG A 46 3.37 -4.37 0.04
C ARG A 46 3.18 -5.79 -0.49
N ASP A 47 3.79 -6.77 0.16
CA ASP A 47 3.73 -8.16 -0.30
C ASP A 47 2.33 -8.76 -0.15
N ILE A 48 1.63 -8.45 0.94
CA ILE A 48 0.22 -8.81 1.11
C ILE A 48 -0.62 -8.21 -0.01
N LEU A 49 -0.48 -6.91 -0.28
CA LEU A 49 -1.24 -6.23 -1.33
C LEU A 49 -0.94 -6.80 -2.71
N ARG A 50 0.33 -7.00 -3.03
CA ARG A 50 0.75 -7.59 -4.32
C ARG A 50 0.12 -8.98 -4.50
N ASN A 51 0.20 -9.82 -3.49
CA ASN A 51 -0.37 -11.17 -3.52
C ASN A 51 -1.90 -11.12 -3.65
N SER A 52 -2.58 -10.27 -2.88
CA SER A 52 -4.03 -10.12 -2.94
C SER A 52 -4.50 -9.65 -4.32
N ILE A 53 -3.86 -8.63 -4.89
CA ILE A 53 -4.21 -8.10 -6.22
C ILE A 53 -3.96 -9.14 -7.31
N SER A 54 -2.86 -9.89 -7.26
CA SER A 54 -2.57 -10.92 -8.25
C SER A 54 -3.57 -12.08 -8.21
N ARG A 55 -4.06 -12.44 -7.03
CA ARG A 55 -5.02 -13.54 -6.85
C ARG A 55 -6.47 -13.14 -7.19
N ALA A 56 -6.79 -11.86 -7.14
CA ALA A 56 -8.13 -11.38 -7.45
C ALA A 56 -8.61 -11.81 -8.84
N SER A 57 -7.71 -11.84 -9.82
CA SER A 57 -8.04 -12.21 -11.20
C SER A 57 -8.14 -13.73 -11.45
N SER A 58 -7.46 -14.54 -10.64
CA SER A 58 -7.33 -15.99 -10.90
C SER A 58 -8.12 -16.89 -9.93
N GLU A 59 -8.33 -16.43 -8.69
CA GLU A 59 -8.86 -17.26 -7.62
C GLU A 59 -10.20 -16.75 -7.05
N GLY A 60 -10.81 -15.74 -7.66
CA GLY A 60 -12.08 -15.17 -7.19
C GLY A 60 -11.97 -14.41 -5.85
N VAL A 61 -10.77 -13.96 -5.49
CA VAL A 61 -10.53 -13.14 -4.31
C VAL A 61 -11.15 -11.76 -4.53
N LEU A 62 -11.92 -11.27 -3.56
CA LEU A 62 -12.49 -9.92 -3.57
C LEU A 62 -11.62 -8.96 -2.75
N ASN A 63 -11.07 -7.98 -3.41
CA ASN A 63 -10.30 -6.91 -2.78
C ASN A 63 -11.20 -5.72 -2.44
N TRP A 64 -11.23 -5.34 -1.19
CA TRP A 64 -11.98 -4.20 -0.68
C TRP A 64 -11.03 -3.11 -0.24
N ILE A 65 -11.36 -1.86 -0.57
CA ILE A 65 -10.66 -0.68 -0.05
C ILE A 65 -11.64 0.25 0.64
N SER A 66 -11.28 0.73 1.81
CA SER A 66 -12.04 1.74 2.55
C SER A 66 -11.15 2.90 2.94
N PHE A 67 -11.63 4.12 2.70
CA PHE A 67 -10.88 5.33 3.03
C PHE A 67 -11.79 6.54 3.27
N PRO A 68 -11.36 7.50 4.11
CA PRO A 68 -12.09 8.73 4.34
C PRO A 68 -11.89 9.71 3.16
N ALA A 69 -12.89 10.54 2.89
CA ALA A 69 -12.90 11.51 1.79
C ALA A 69 -11.70 12.46 1.76
N CYS A 70 -11.13 12.80 2.92
CA CYS A 70 -10.00 13.72 3.00
C CYS A 70 -8.78 13.27 2.18
N LEU A 71 -8.60 11.98 1.92
CA LEU A 71 -7.55 11.49 1.05
C LEU A 71 -7.75 11.92 -0.41
N CYS A 72 -8.99 12.15 -0.84
CA CYS A 72 -9.30 12.65 -2.18
C CYS A 72 -9.11 14.16 -2.33
N ALA A 73 -9.00 14.90 -1.23
CA ALA A 73 -8.70 16.33 -1.26
C ALA A 73 -7.28 16.65 -1.76
N THR A 74 -6.38 15.67 -1.75
CA THR A 74 -4.97 15.78 -2.12
C THR A 74 -4.62 14.97 -3.37
N GLY A 75 -3.34 14.91 -3.73
CA GLY A 75 -2.82 14.10 -4.84
C GLY A 75 -3.05 12.59 -4.71
N THR A 76 -3.35 12.09 -3.51
CA THR A 76 -3.68 10.68 -3.25
C THR A 76 -4.90 10.21 -4.04
N ARG A 77 -5.80 11.13 -4.45
CA ARG A 77 -6.89 10.84 -5.37
C ARG A 77 -6.42 10.12 -6.65
N GLY A 78 -5.28 10.55 -7.19
CA GLY A 78 -4.71 9.92 -8.40
C GLY A 78 -4.38 8.44 -8.20
N PHE A 79 -3.93 8.07 -7.02
CA PHE A 79 -3.69 6.67 -6.67
C PHE A 79 -4.99 5.84 -6.71
N PHE A 80 -6.07 6.32 -6.08
CA PHE A 80 -7.35 5.61 -6.08
C PHE A 80 -7.92 5.47 -7.49
N LEU A 81 -7.84 6.54 -8.29
CA LEU A 81 -8.29 6.51 -9.68
C LEU A 81 -7.56 5.46 -10.50
N GLU A 82 -6.24 5.39 -10.39
CA GLU A 82 -5.44 4.41 -11.13
C GLU A 82 -5.68 2.99 -10.64
N ALA A 83 -5.78 2.78 -9.34
CA ALA A 83 -6.07 1.47 -8.76
C ALA A 83 -7.44 0.92 -9.20
N LEU A 84 -8.45 1.79 -9.32
CA LEU A 84 -9.78 1.42 -9.81
C LEU A 84 -9.77 1.13 -11.31
N LYS A 85 -9.08 1.92 -12.12
CA LYS A 85 -8.94 1.66 -13.56
C LYS A 85 -8.27 0.31 -13.84
N ARG A 86 -7.36 -0.10 -12.97
CA ARG A 86 -6.68 -1.41 -13.07
C ARG A 86 -7.46 -2.56 -12.45
N ASN A 87 -8.67 -2.32 -11.95
CA ASN A 87 -9.47 -3.31 -11.23
C ASN A 87 -8.73 -3.97 -10.05
N SER A 88 -7.86 -3.21 -9.38
CA SER A 88 -7.12 -3.71 -8.21
C SER A 88 -8.02 -3.95 -7.01
N PHE A 89 -9.17 -3.28 -6.96
CA PHE A 89 -10.19 -3.41 -5.91
C PHE A 89 -11.58 -3.61 -6.53
N ASN A 90 -12.33 -4.55 -5.97
CA ASN A 90 -13.67 -4.91 -6.41
C ASN A 90 -14.75 -4.10 -5.69
N VAL A 91 -14.48 -3.69 -4.44
CA VAL A 91 -15.39 -2.92 -3.61
C VAL A 91 -14.66 -1.71 -3.05
N VAL A 92 -15.29 -0.56 -3.15
CA VAL A 92 -14.79 0.70 -2.60
C VAL A 92 -15.81 1.26 -1.61
N ILE A 93 -15.38 1.53 -0.40
CA ILE A 93 -16.18 2.15 0.65
C ILE A 93 -15.52 3.48 1.01
N THR A 94 -16.24 4.57 0.84
CA THR A 94 -15.75 5.89 1.20
C THR A 94 -16.87 6.76 1.75
N THR A 95 -16.55 7.94 2.28
CA THR A 95 -17.54 8.87 2.78
C THR A 95 -18.03 9.81 1.68
N CYS A 96 -19.24 10.37 1.81
CA CYS A 96 -19.87 11.27 0.81
C CYS A 96 -19.01 12.46 0.42
N GLY A 97 -18.15 12.97 1.31
CA GLY A 97 -17.21 14.04 1.03
C GLY A 97 -16.25 13.75 -0.14
N THR A 98 -16.12 12.50 -0.57
CA THR A 98 -15.35 12.17 -1.78
C THR A 98 -15.96 12.82 -3.01
N LEU A 99 -17.29 12.81 -3.13
CA LEU A 99 -17.99 13.49 -4.22
C LEU A 99 -17.88 15.02 -4.10
N ASP A 100 -17.95 15.56 -2.87
CA ASP A 100 -17.79 17.00 -2.62
C ASP A 100 -16.43 17.49 -3.08
N HIS A 101 -15.36 16.74 -2.80
CA HIS A 101 -14.01 17.09 -3.25
C HIS A 101 -13.86 17.02 -4.77
N ASP A 102 -14.48 16.08 -5.44
CA ASP A 102 -14.47 15.97 -6.90
C ASP A 102 -15.26 17.11 -7.57
N ILE A 103 -16.42 17.42 -7.04
CA ILE A 103 -17.22 18.56 -7.49
C ILE A 103 -16.43 19.86 -7.32
N ALA A 104 -15.86 20.10 -6.14
CA ALA A 104 -15.08 21.30 -5.88
C ALA A 104 -13.89 21.46 -6.86
N ARG A 105 -13.27 20.38 -7.28
CA ARG A 105 -12.19 20.40 -8.28
C ARG A 105 -12.65 20.71 -9.70
N SER A 106 -13.90 20.41 -10.02
CA SER A 106 -14.46 20.67 -11.36
C SER A 106 -14.69 22.16 -11.64
N PHE A 107 -14.69 22.99 -10.60
CA PHE A 107 -14.89 24.44 -10.69
C PHE A 107 -13.59 25.25 -10.80
N LYS A 108 -12.42 24.61 -10.95
CA LYS A 108 -11.12 25.28 -11.06
C LYS A 108 -10.63 25.37 -12.50
#